data_6880f6e9eb97d8aae23539c433843944
#
_entry.id   6880f6e9eb97d8aae23539c433843944
#
_cell.length_a   1.000
_cell.length_b   1.000
_cell.length_c   1.000
_cell.angle_alpha   90.00
_cell.angle_beta   90.00
_cell.angle_gamma   90.00
#
_symmetry.space_group_name_H-M   'P 1'
#
loop_
_entity.id
_entity.type
_entity.pdbx_description
1 polymer ?
#
loop_
_entity_poly.entity_id
_entity_poly.type
_entity_poly.pdbx_seq_one_letter_code
_entity_poly.pdbx_strand_id
1 'polypeptide(L)'
;MNADHLLGRGISWPLTITPDGRLARSSGEDNIRENVRLILATNRGERVGVPEFGAGLEQFLFEPNTITTHQLIRGRVEQSLARWEPRIRVSQVDVDVLPDDPFAARVTITYSLVATGRQERVGLTLTLGGS
;
A
#
# COMPACT_ATOMS: atom_id res chain seq x y z
N MET A 1 -17.21 -3.79 -2.00
CA MET A 1 -16.66 -2.53 -2.49
C MET A 1 -15.37 -2.77 -3.24
N ASN A 2 -15.25 -2.17 -4.38
CA ASN A 2 -14.04 -2.29 -5.16
C ASN A 2 -12.99 -1.32 -4.63
N ALA A 3 -11.77 -1.82 -4.43
CA ALA A 3 -10.68 -0.98 -3.95
C ALA A 3 -10.42 0.21 -4.87
N ASP A 4 -10.73 0.07 -6.14
CA ASP A 4 -10.52 1.15 -7.11
C ASP A 4 -11.31 2.40 -6.75
N HIS A 5 -12.44 2.25 -6.11
CA HIS A 5 -13.23 3.40 -5.68
C HIS A 5 -12.53 4.19 -4.58
N LEU A 6 -11.80 3.48 -3.73
CA LEU A 6 -11.08 4.12 -2.62
C LEU A 6 -9.79 4.76 -3.08
N LEU A 7 -9.18 4.20 -4.11
CA LEU A 7 -7.84 4.60 -4.50
C LEU A 7 -7.79 5.84 -5.37
N GLY A 8 -8.86 6.12 -6.08
CA GLY A 8 -8.80 7.20 -7.03
C GLY A 8 -7.87 6.87 -8.18
N ARG A 9 -7.45 7.88 -8.89
CA ARG A 9 -6.60 7.71 -10.05
C ARG A 9 -5.14 7.58 -9.66
N GLY A 10 -4.39 6.81 -10.44
CA GLY A 10 -2.95 6.71 -10.29
C GLY A 10 -2.51 5.60 -9.35
N ILE A 11 -3.42 4.95 -8.67
CA ILE A 11 -3.11 3.84 -7.76
C ILE A 11 -3.95 2.64 -8.16
N SER A 12 -3.32 1.50 -8.34
CA SER A 12 -4.04 0.29 -8.69
C SER A 12 -3.51 -0.90 -7.90
N TRP A 13 -4.42 -1.81 -7.60
CA TRP A 13 -4.11 -3.01 -6.82
C TRP A 13 -4.15 -4.21 -7.73
N PRO A 14 -3.15 -5.09 -7.67
CA PRO A 14 -3.24 -6.35 -8.40
C PRO A 14 -4.30 -7.23 -7.77
N LEU A 15 -4.86 -8.11 -8.57
CA LEU A 15 -5.75 -9.13 -8.06
C LEU A 15 -4.95 -10.02 -7.12
N THR A 16 -5.45 -10.18 -5.88
CA THR A 16 -4.73 -10.94 -4.87
C THR A 16 -5.36 -12.33 -4.74
N ILE A 17 -4.57 -13.34 -4.98
CA ILE A 17 -4.96 -14.72 -4.77
C ILE A 17 -3.99 -15.27 -3.73
N THR A 18 -4.52 -16.01 -2.76
CA THR A 18 -3.67 -16.61 -1.74
C THR A 18 -2.73 -17.64 -2.37
N PRO A 19 -1.62 -17.97 -1.70
CA PRO A 19 -0.65 -18.91 -2.27
C PRO A 19 -1.23 -20.26 -2.62
N ASP A 20 -2.30 -20.67 -1.97
CA ASP A 20 -2.95 -21.95 -2.27
C ASP A 20 -4.04 -21.82 -3.33
N GLY A 21 -4.14 -20.67 -3.97
CA GLY A 21 -5.10 -20.47 -5.04
C GLY A 21 -6.50 -20.13 -4.60
N ARG A 22 -6.73 -19.98 -3.31
CA ARG A 22 -8.03 -19.65 -2.80
C ARG A 22 -8.11 -18.18 -2.44
N LEU A 23 -9.32 -17.65 -2.50
CA LEU A 23 -9.53 -16.30 -2.01
C LEU A 23 -9.33 -16.27 -0.51
N ALA A 24 -8.82 -15.15 -0.03
CA ALA A 24 -8.65 -14.96 1.39
C ALA A 24 -10.01 -15.09 2.08
N ARG A 25 -10.00 -15.77 3.20
CA ARG A 25 -11.22 -15.96 3.95
C ARG A 25 -11.19 -15.13 5.20
N SER A 26 -12.33 -14.98 5.76
CA SER A 26 -12.50 -14.19 6.95
C SER A 26 -11.53 -14.60 8.03
N SER A 27 -11.34 -13.77 8.92
CA SER A 27 -10.60 -13.95 10.12
C SER A 27 -9.83 -12.67 10.39
N GLY A 28 -9.05 -12.66 11.45
CA GLY A 28 -8.23 -11.52 11.75
C GLY A 28 -7.25 -11.20 10.63
N GLU A 29 -6.79 -12.22 9.90
CA GLU A 29 -5.83 -12.00 8.82
C GLU A 29 -6.43 -11.21 7.67
N ASP A 30 -7.68 -11.51 7.31
CA ASP A 30 -8.35 -10.76 6.27
C ASP A 30 -8.59 -9.32 6.70
N ASN A 31 -8.95 -9.12 7.95
CA ASN A 31 -9.15 -7.77 8.47
C ASN A 31 -7.85 -6.97 8.44
N ILE A 32 -6.74 -7.61 8.76
CA ILE A 32 -5.45 -6.96 8.71
C ILE A 32 -5.12 -6.56 7.30
N ARG A 33 -5.30 -7.46 6.34
CA ARG A 33 -5.01 -7.16 4.94
C ARG A 33 -5.86 -6.02 4.42
N GLU A 34 -7.14 -6.03 4.74
CA GLU A 34 -8.02 -4.95 4.32
C GLU A 34 -7.63 -3.63 4.97
N ASN A 35 -7.23 -3.65 6.23
CA ASN A 35 -6.80 -2.44 6.89
C ASN A 35 -5.50 -1.89 6.29
N VAL A 36 -4.57 -2.78 5.93
CA VAL A 36 -3.35 -2.34 5.25
C VAL A 36 -3.71 -1.63 3.94
N ARG A 37 -4.60 -2.23 3.16
CA ARG A 37 -5.04 -1.60 1.91
C ARG A 37 -5.72 -0.28 2.16
N LEU A 38 -6.56 -0.22 3.18
CA LEU A 38 -7.26 1.02 3.52
C LEU A 38 -6.28 2.13 3.88
N ILE A 39 -5.28 1.82 4.69
CA ILE A 39 -4.27 2.79 5.07
C ILE A 39 -3.53 3.32 3.84
N LEU A 40 -3.13 2.41 2.95
CA LEU A 40 -2.37 2.80 1.78
C LEU A 40 -3.22 3.57 0.76
N ALA A 41 -4.50 3.26 0.70
CA ALA A 41 -5.41 3.91 -0.25
C ALA A 41 -5.95 5.24 0.26
N THR A 42 -5.92 5.48 1.55
CA THR A 42 -6.55 6.66 2.12
C THR A 42 -5.63 7.86 2.00
N ASN A 43 -6.16 8.95 1.49
CA ASN A 43 -5.46 10.22 1.46
C ASN A 43 -5.65 10.92 2.79
N ARG A 44 -4.61 11.61 3.23
CA ARG A 44 -4.70 12.33 4.49
C ARG A 44 -5.76 13.40 4.40
N GLY A 45 -6.55 13.51 5.45
CA GLY A 45 -7.63 14.48 5.51
C GLY A 45 -8.97 13.93 5.07
N GLU A 46 -9.02 12.74 4.48
CA GLU A 46 -10.28 12.18 4.01
C GLU A 46 -11.14 11.65 5.14
N ARG A 47 -10.54 11.21 6.23
CA ARG A 47 -11.29 10.56 7.29
C ARG A 47 -11.70 11.58 8.33
N VAL A 48 -13.01 11.72 8.50
CA VAL A 48 -13.56 12.64 9.48
C VAL A 48 -13.15 12.20 10.88
N GLY A 49 -12.63 13.12 11.65
CA GLY A 49 -12.22 12.83 13.02
C GLY A 49 -10.81 12.28 13.16
N VAL A 50 -10.21 11.80 12.08
CA VAL A 50 -8.83 11.29 12.10
C VAL A 50 -8.11 11.80 10.84
N PRO A 51 -7.83 13.10 10.77
CA PRO A 51 -7.25 13.66 9.54
C PRO A 51 -5.88 13.14 9.18
N GLU A 52 -5.11 12.63 10.14
CA GLU A 52 -3.78 12.07 9.84
C GLU A 52 -3.84 10.62 9.37
N PHE A 53 -5.00 10.00 9.41
CA PHE A 53 -5.11 8.60 9.01
C PHE A 53 -4.83 8.45 7.52
N GLY A 54 -4.06 7.41 7.18
CA GLY A 54 -3.76 7.10 5.81
C GLY A 54 -2.34 7.47 5.42
N ALA A 55 -1.85 6.86 4.37
CA ALA A 55 -0.49 7.10 3.90
C ALA A 55 -0.38 8.36 3.05
N GLY A 56 -1.47 8.78 2.42
CA GLY A 56 -1.42 9.97 1.59
C GLY A 56 -0.53 9.82 0.37
N LEU A 57 -0.50 8.64 -0.24
CA LEU A 57 0.40 8.38 -1.35
C LEU A 57 0.08 9.21 -2.58
N GLU A 58 -1.11 9.78 -2.66
CA GLU A 58 -1.46 10.62 -3.80
C GLU A 58 -0.54 11.83 -3.91
N GLN A 59 0.10 12.24 -2.81
CA GLN A 59 1.03 13.36 -2.84
C GLN A 59 2.19 13.11 -3.79
N PHE A 60 2.50 11.85 -4.04
CA PHE A 60 3.65 11.48 -4.86
C PHE A 60 3.31 11.28 -6.33
N LEU A 61 2.03 11.34 -6.69
CA LEU A 61 1.62 11.04 -8.07
C LEU A 61 2.12 12.09 -9.07
N PHE A 62 2.42 13.29 -8.60
CA PHE A 62 2.95 14.35 -9.44
C PHE A 62 4.47 14.43 -9.40
N GLU A 63 5.09 13.61 -8.57
CA GLU A 63 6.54 13.60 -8.46
C GLU A 63 7.15 12.71 -9.54
N PRO A 64 8.38 12.98 -9.95
CA PRO A 64 9.02 12.14 -10.96
C PRO A 64 9.32 10.74 -10.44
N ASN A 65 9.39 9.78 -11.34
CA ASN A 65 9.63 8.39 -11.01
C ASN A 65 11.13 8.16 -10.82
N THR A 66 11.67 8.64 -9.72
CA THR A 66 13.11 8.64 -9.42
C THR A 66 13.37 7.92 -8.11
N ILE A 67 14.64 7.61 -7.87
CA ILE A 67 15.06 6.97 -6.63
C ILE A 67 14.70 7.82 -5.42
N THR A 68 14.85 9.14 -5.53
CA THR A 68 14.50 10.04 -4.44
C THR A 68 13.01 9.91 -4.07
N THR A 69 12.15 9.95 -5.07
CA THR A 69 10.73 9.80 -4.84
C THR A 69 10.42 8.43 -4.25
N HIS A 70 11.08 7.38 -4.75
CA HIS A 70 10.88 6.03 -4.24
C HIS A 70 11.23 5.92 -2.77
N GLN A 71 12.29 6.59 -2.33
CA GLN A 71 12.67 6.57 -0.92
C GLN A 71 11.65 7.29 -0.05
N LEU A 72 11.08 8.38 -0.56
CA LEU A 72 10.03 9.11 0.16
C LEU A 72 8.78 8.25 0.30
N ILE A 73 8.41 7.55 -0.77
CA ILE A 73 7.26 6.64 -0.74
C ILE A 73 7.49 5.55 0.28
N ARG A 74 8.68 4.94 0.26
CA ARG A 74 9.01 3.88 1.22
C ARG A 74 8.86 4.37 2.65
N GLY A 75 9.43 5.52 2.97
CA GLY A 75 9.35 6.05 4.32
C GLY A 75 7.91 6.33 4.75
N ARG A 76 7.11 6.86 3.84
CA ARG A 76 5.71 7.15 4.13
C ARG A 76 4.92 5.87 4.40
N VAL A 77 5.15 4.84 3.59
CA VAL A 77 4.49 3.55 3.78
C VAL A 77 4.88 2.95 5.12
N GLU A 78 6.17 2.93 5.42
CA GLU A 78 6.63 2.35 6.69
C GLU A 78 6.05 3.07 7.89
N GLN A 79 6.07 4.39 7.87
CA GLN A 79 5.55 5.18 8.98
C GLN A 79 4.05 4.99 9.17
N SER A 80 3.32 4.99 8.06
CA SER A 80 1.86 4.89 8.13
C SER A 80 1.41 3.54 8.66
N LEU A 81 2.04 2.47 8.19
CA LEU A 81 1.67 1.14 8.65
C LEU A 81 2.09 0.91 10.09
N ALA A 82 3.26 1.43 10.49
CA ALA A 82 3.67 1.33 11.89
C ALA A 82 2.71 2.03 12.83
N ARG A 83 2.16 3.15 12.37
CA ARG A 83 1.24 3.93 13.21
C ARG A 83 -0.17 3.35 13.23
N TRP A 84 -0.68 2.92 12.08
CA TRP A 84 -2.10 2.62 11.95
C TRP A 84 -2.42 1.13 11.92
N GLU A 85 -1.40 0.27 11.82
CA GLU A 85 -1.62 -1.18 11.85
C GLU A 85 -0.58 -1.87 12.75
N PRO A 86 -0.76 -1.80 14.06
CA PRO A 86 0.21 -2.39 14.99
C PRO A 86 0.22 -3.92 15.02
N ARG A 87 -0.75 -4.57 14.37
CA ARG A 87 -0.81 -6.03 14.33
C ARG A 87 0.20 -6.64 13.37
N ILE A 88 0.90 -5.80 12.60
CA ILE A 88 1.91 -6.27 11.67
C ILE A 88 3.25 -5.63 11.96
N ARG A 89 4.29 -6.26 11.42
CA ARG A 89 5.63 -5.70 11.40
C ARG A 89 6.10 -5.68 9.96
N VAL A 90 6.32 -4.50 9.43
CA VAL A 90 6.80 -4.34 8.06
C VAL A 90 8.27 -4.72 8.03
N SER A 91 8.62 -5.70 7.19
CA SER A 91 10.01 -6.14 7.07
C SER A 91 10.69 -5.53 5.86
N GLN A 92 9.94 -5.20 4.81
CA GLN A 92 10.56 -4.68 3.62
C GLN A 92 9.54 -3.92 2.78
N VAL A 93 9.97 -2.80 2.21
CA VAL A 93 9.18 -2.06 1.24
C VAL A 93 10.07 -1.83 0.03
N ASP A 94 9.67 -2.36 -1.12
CA ASP A 94 10.38 -2.19 -2.37
C ASP A 94 9.59 -1.30 -3.29
N VAL A 95 10.27 -0.37 -3.95
CA VAL A 95 9.64 0.50 -4.93
C VAL A 95 10.48 0.42 -6.20
N ASP A 96 9.89 -0.06 -7.27
CA ASP A 96 10.59 -0.32 -8.53
C ASP A 96 9.83 0.26 -9.71
N VAL A 97 10.58 0.77 -10.68
CA VAL A 97 10.00 1.21 -11.93
C VAL A 97 9.56 -0.03 -12.71
N LEU A 98 8.35 0.01 -13.27
CA LEU A 98 7.89 -1.10 -14.09
C LEU A 98 8.65 -1.09 -15.43
N PRO A 99 9.05 -2.28 -15.93
CA PRO A 99 9.82 -2.35 -17.17
C PRO A 99 9.08 -1.80 -18.38
N ASP A 100 7.76 -1.92 -18.39
CA ASP A 100 6.97 -1.55 -19.56
C ASP A 100 6.40 -0.15 -19.47
N ASP A 101 6.58 0.51 -18.35
CA ASP A 101 5.95 1.83 -18.14
C ASP A 101 6.85 2.70 -17.27
N PRO A 102 7.56 3.65 -17.88
CA PRO A 102 8.47 4.52 -17.10
C PRO A 102 7.76 5.46 -16.12
N PHE A 103 6.45 5.58 -16.24
CA PHE A 103 5.67 6.41 -15.32
C PHE A 103 5.07 5.59 -14.18
N ALA A 104 5.26 4.29 -14.16
CA ALA A 104 4.67 3.45 -13.15
C ALA A 104 5.73 2.93 -12.20
N ALA A 105 5.40 2.92 -10.91
CA ALA A 105 6.24 2.35 -9.88
C ALA A 105 5.45 1.29 -9.14
N ARG A 106 6.04 0.11 -8.97
CA ARG A 106 5.45 -0.97 -8.20
C ARG A 106 5.95 -0.87 -6.77
N VAL A 107 5.02 -0.78 -5.84
CA VAL A 107 5.35 -0.80 -4.41
C VAL A 107 4.96 -2.17 -3.88
N THR A 108 5.94 -2.87 -3.33
CA THR A 108 5.71 -4.20 -2.74
C THR A 108 6.06 -4.13 -1.27
N ILE A 109 5.10 -4.45 -0.42
CA ILE A 109 5.27 -4.40 1.02
C ILE A 109 5.24 -5.83 1.55
N THR A 110 6.30 -6.23 2.24
CA THR A 110 6.38 -7.52 2.91
C THR A 110 6.26 -7.26 4.41
N TYR A 111 5.36 -7.96 5.05
CA TYR A 111 5.15 -7.80 6.48
C TYR A 111 4.87 -9.16 7.11
N SER A 112 5.00 -9.23 8.43
CA SER A 112 4.62 -10.42 9.16
C SER A 112 3.57 -10.06 10.20
N LEU A 113 2.70 -11.01 10.48
CA LEU A 113 1.68 -10.85 11.50
C LEU A 113 2.32 -11.05 12.85
N VAL A 114 2.13 -10.08 13.75
CA VAL A 114 2.74 -10.16 15.08
C VAL A 114 2.26 -11.38 15.82
N ALA A 115 0.98 -11.72 15.69
CA ALA A 115 0.39 -12.81 16.45
C ALA A 115 0.89 -14.19 16.04
N THR A 116 1.19 -14.40 14.76
CA THR A 116 1.52 -15.72 14.24
C THR A 116 2.91 -15.81 13.65
N GLY A 117 3.52 -14.68 13.32
CA GLY A 117 4.79 -14.68 12.60
C GLY A 117 4.63 -14.95 11.11
N ARG A 118 3.42 -15.16 10.63
CA ARG A 118 3.17 -15.48 9.23
C ARG A 118 3.50 -14.29 8.36
N GLN A 119 4.22 -14.57 7.27
CA GLN A 119 4.62 -13.53 6.34
C GLN A 119 3.57 -13.34 5.26
N GLU A 120 3.29 -12.08 4.94
CA GLU A 120 2.34 -11.70 3.92
C GLU A 120 2.96 -10.63 3.03
N ARG A 121 2.38 -10.47 1.84
CA ARG A 121 2.88 -9.49 0.90
C ARG A 121 1.71 -8.81 0.22
N VAL A 122 1.83 -7.50 0.03
CA VAL A 122 0.83 -6.73 -0.71
C VAL A 122 1.56 -5.83 -1.69
N GLY A 123 0.99 -5.67 -2.88
CA GLY A 123 1.57 -4.82 -3.89
C GLY A 123 0.56 -3.83 -4.41
N LEU A 124 1.05 -2.69 -4.85
CA LEU A 124 0.24 -1.71 -5.54
C LEU A 124 1.09 -1.01 -6.58
N THR A 125 0.45 -0.38 -7.54
CA THR A 125 1.15 0.35 -8.59
C THR A 125 0.73 1.82 -8.52
N LEU A 126 1.72 2.69 -8.54
CA LEU A 126 1.51 4.13 -8.59
C LEU A 126 1.89 4.64 -9.95
N THR A 127 1.07 5.52 -10.53
CA THR A 127 1.43 6.24 -11.75
C THR A 127 2.01 7.58 -11.32
N LEU A 128 3.29 7.76 -11.57
CA LEU A 128 4.05 8.93 -11.12
C LEU A 128 4.34 9.86 -12.28
N GLY A 129 4.70 11.10 -11.95
CA GLY A 129 5.04 12.09 -12.97
C GLY A 129 3.86 12.48 -13.82
N GLY A 130 2.68 12.09 -13.42
CA GLY A 130 1.48 12.37 -14.17
C GLY A 130 1.05 13.81 -14.01
N SER A 131 0.51 14.34 -15.03
CA SER A 131 -0.04 15.68 -15.00
C SER A 131 -1.51 15.62 -15.35
#